data_612b7be2ee490b6bcfc67e4601199d31
#
_entry.id   612b7be2ee490b6bcfc67e4601199d31
#
_cell.length_a   1.000
_cell.length_b   1.000
_cell.length_c   1.000
_cell.angle_alpha   90.00
_cell.angle_beta   90.00
_cell.angle_gamma   90.00
#
_symmetry.space_group_name_H-M   'P 1'
#
loop_
_entity.id
_entity.type
_entity.pdbx_description
1 polymer ?
#
loop_
_entity_poly.entity_id
_entity_poly.type
_entity_poly.pdbx_seq_one_letter_code
_entity_poly.pdbx_strand_id
1 'polypeptide(L)'
;METHLALPTDAAALAEIYNEGIADRIATFETRPRSAAEVRGWFDGVHPIVVVRENGRVIAFASTSLYRARECYSGVAEFSVYVARQHRGRGAGRLALQMLIQAARQHGFWKLVSRVFVENAASRALLHSLGFREAGVYRRHAKLDGEWRDVVIVEYLIAENLI
;
A
#
# COMPACT_ATOMS: atom_id res chain seq x y z
N MET A 1 7.12 -12.95 -12.96
CA MET A 1 6.17 -12.10 -12.18
C MET A 1 5.37 -11.24 -13.14
N GLU A 2 4.06 -11.23 -12.99
CA GLU A 2 3.14 -10.45 -13.83
C GLU A 2 2.29 -9.54 -12.96
N THR A 3 1.95 -8.35 -13.47
CA THR A 3 1.13 -7.37 -12.74
C THR A 3 -0.24 -7.24 -13.37
N HIS A 4 -1.29 -7.18 -12.55
CA HIS A 4 -2.68 -7.04 -12.98
C HIS A 4 -3.46 -6.14 -12.03
N LEU A 5 -4.56 -5.58 -12.51
CA LEU A 5 -5.58 -5.06 -11.60
C LEU A 5 -6.14 -6.25 -10.80
N ALA A 6 -6.31 -6.05 -9.50
CA ALA A 6 -6.90 -7.07 -8.64
C ALA A 6 -8.38 -7.25 -8.95
N LEU A 7 -8.86 -8.46 -8.75
CA LEU A 7 -10.27 -8.80 -8.86
C LEU A 7 -10.83 -9.10 -7.47
N PRO A 8 -12.14 -8.90 -7.23
CA PRO A 8 -12.74 -9.27 -5.94
C PRO A 8 -12.50 -10.73 -5.54
N THR A 9 -12.32 -11.62 -6.52
CA THR A 9 -11.95 -13.02 -6.29
C THR A 9 -10.54 -13.19 -5.71
N ASP A 10 -9.70 -12.17 -5.75
CA ASP A 10 -8.37 -12.19 -5.13
C ASP A 10 -8.40 -11.89 -3.62
N ALA A 11 -9.55 -11.52 -3.08
CA ALA A 11 -9.66 -11.04 -1.70
C ALA A 11 -9.09 -12.00 -0.66
N ALA A 12 -9.25 -13.31 -0.84
CA ALA A 12 -8.69 -14.30 0.08
C ALA A 12 -7.16 -14.26 0.09
N ALA A 13 -6.53 -14.18 -1.09
CA ALA A 13 -5.08 -14.09 -1.20
C ALA A 13 -4.54 -12.77 -0.62
N LEU A 14 -5.24 -11.66 -0.87
CA LEU A 14 -4.88 -10.37 -0.30
C LEU A 14 -4.96 -10.39 1.23
N ALA A 15 -6.02 -10.99 1.78
CA ALA A 15 -6.19 -11.12 3.22
C ALA A 15 -5.05 -11.92 3.86
N GLU A 16 -4.67 -13.03 3.24
CA GLU A 16 -3.55 -13.86 3.70
C GLU A 16 -2.25 -13.06 3.77
N ILE A 17 -1.90 -12.37 2.69
CA ILE A 17 -0.67 -11.56 2.60
C ILE A 17 -0.72 -10.39 3.60
N TYR A 18 -1.85 -9.71 3.70
CA TYR A 18 -2.02 -8.61 4.65
C TYR A 18 -1.87 -9.09 6.11
N ASN A 19 -2.44 -10.25 6.43
CA ASN A 19 -2.35 -10.83 7.77
C ASN A 19 -0.93 -11.27 8.13
N GLU A 20 -0.13 -11.70 7.16
CA GLU A 20 1.31 -11.93 7.38
C GLU A 20 1.99 -10.61 7.80
N GLY A 21 1.67 -9.50 7.13
CA GLY A 21 2.20 -8.18 7.47
C GLY A 21 1.80 -7.73 8.88
N ILE A 22 0.56 -7.99 9.28
CA ILE A 22 0.08 -7.74 10.64
C ILE A 22 0.89 -8.56 11.65
N ALA A 23 1.04 -9.85 11.39
CA ALA A 23 1.76 -10.77 12.29
C ALA A 23 3.23 -10.37 12.46
N ASP A 24 3.86 -9.86 11.42
CA ASP A 24 5.28 -9.49 11.42
C ASP A 24 5.57 -8.15 12.10
N ARG A 25 4.55 -7.34 12.42
CA ARG A 25 4.67 -6.08 13.18
C ARG A 25 5.60 -5.03 12.55
N ILE A 26 5.74 -5.01 11.23
CA ILE A 26 6.72 -4.15 10.54
C ILE A 26 6.11 -3.08 9.65
N ALA A 27 4.82 -3.19 9.30
CA ALA A 27 4.24 -2.38 8.25
C ALA A 27 2.94 -1.66 8.61
N THR A 28 2.31 -1.99 9.72
CA THR A 28 1.00 -1.43 10.09
C THR A 28 0.80 -1.39 11.60
N PHE A 29 0.01 -0.44 12.07
CA PHE A 29 -0.46 -0.40 13.46
C PHE A 29 -1.60 -1.39 13.72
N GLU A 30 -2.17 -1.98 12.68
CA GLU A 30 -3.24 -2.96 12.81
C GLU A 30 -2.72 -4.24 13.46
N THR A 31 -3.53 -4.80 14.35
CA THR A 31 -3.19 -6.03 15.10
C THR A 31 -4.19 -7.15 14.89
N ARG A 32 -5.40 -6.81 14.39
CA ARG A 32 -6.47 -7.78 14.16
C ARG A 32 -6.42 -8.28 12.71
N PRO A 33 -6.29 -9.60 12.48
CA PRO A 33 -6.38 -10.17 11.14
C PRO A 33 -7.71 -9.82 10.45
N ARG A 34 -7.66 -9.73 9.13
CA ARG A 34 -8.84 -9.46 8.29
C ARG A 34 -9.29 -10.73 7.59
N SER A 35 -10.61 -10.90 7.46
CA SER A 35 -11.20 -11.96 6.66
C SER A 35 -11.19 -11.60 5.17
N ALA A 36 -11.36 -12.60 4.31
CA ALA A 36 -11.55 -12.38 2.88
C ALA A 36 -12.77 -11.48 2.58
N ALA A 37 -13.85 -11.64 3.35
CA ALA A 37 -15.06 -10.80 3.20
C ALA A 37 -14.77 -9.33 3.52
N GLU A 38 -13.98 -9.06 4.57
CA GLU A 38 -13.58 -7.69 4.91
C GLU A 38 -12.71 -7.08 3.80
N VAL A 39 -11.74 -7.84 3.28
CA VAL A 39 -10.86 -7.39 2.20
C VAL A 39 -11.64 -7.18 0.89
N ARG A 40 -12.65 -8.01 0.63
CA ARG A 40 -13.54 -7.79 -0.52
C ARG A 40 -14.20 -6.42 -0.47
N GLY A 41 -14.48 -5.90 0.72
CA GLY A 41 -15.02 -4.55 0.92
C GLY A 41 -14.06 -3.42 0.52
N TRP A 42 -12.77 -3.70 0.30
CA TRP A 42 -11.83 -2.70 -0.21
C TRP A 42 -12.05 -2.35 -1.68
N PHE A 43 -12.75 -3.22 -2.42
CA PHE A 43 -13.05 -3.02 -3.84
C PHE A 43 -14.27 -2.11 -3.97
N ASP A 44 -14.03 -0.81 -4.05
CA ASP A 44 -15.09 0.22 -4.09
C ASP A 44 -15.34 0.78 -5.50
N GLY A 45 -14.60 0.31 -6.51
CA GLY A 45 -14.72 0.79 -7.89
C GLY A 45 -14.05 2.15 -8.16
N VAL A 46 -13.50 2.80 -7.12
CA VAL A 46 -12.86 4.11 -7.21
C VAL A 46 -11.36 4.03 -6.96
N HIS A 47 -10.98 3.27 -5.93
CA HIS A 47 -9.59 3.15 -5.48
C HIS A 47 -8.97 1.87 -6.05
N PRO A 48 -8.01 1.97 -6.99
CA PRO A 48 -7.43 0.78 -7.61
C PRO A 48 -6.63 -0.06 -6.62
N ILE A 49 -6.70 -1.36 -6.83
CA ILE A 49 -5.89 -2.37 -6.16
C ILE A 49 -5.21 -3.19 -7.25
N VAL A 50 -3.92 -3.44 -7.10
CA VAL A 50 -3.12 -4.20 -8.06
C VAL A 50 -2.47 -5.40 -7.39
N VAL A 51 -2.23 -6.44 -8.17
CA VAL A 51 -1.58 -7.67 -7.71
C VAL A 51 -0.38 -7.99 -8.56
N VAL A 52 0.58 -8.69 -7.96
CA VAL A 52 1.68 -9.35 -8.67
C VAL A 52 1.46 -10.85 -8.55
N ARG A 53 1.49 -11.55 -9.68
CA ARG A 53 1.33 -13.00 -9.75
C ARG A 53 2.63 -13.66 -10.20
N GLU A 54 2.89 -14.82 -9.65
CA GLU A 54 3.94 -15.73 -10.09
C GLU A 54 3.34 -17.14 -10.15
N ASN A 55 3.44 -17.79 -11.30
CA ASN A 55 2.84 -19.12 -11.53
C ASN A 55 1.35 -19.18 -11.17
N GLY A 56 0.61 -18.13 -11.53
CA GLY A 56 -0.83 -18.00 -11.27
C GLY A 56 -1.23 -17.63 -9.84
N ARG A 57 -0.28 -17.52 -8.91
CA ARG A 57 -0.55 -17.20 -7.51
C ARG A 57 -0.23 -15.73 -7.23
N VAL A 58 -1.08 -15.08 -6.43
CA VAL A 58 -0.81 -13.73 -5.94
C VAL A 58 0.31 -13.80 -4.90
N ILE A 59 1.38 -13.05 -5.12
CA ILE A 59 2.56 -13.00 -4.23
C ILE A 59 2.77 -11.62 -3.61
N ALA A 60 2.12 -10.60 -4.15
CA ALA A 60 2.16 -9.24 -3.61
C ALA A 60 0.94 -8.47 -4.09
N PHE A 61 0.60 -7.41 -3.35
CA PHE A 61 -0.40 -6.45 -3.79
C PHE A 61 -0.03 -5.05 -3.34
N ALA A 62 -0.57 -4.05 -4.04
CA ALA A 62 -0.59 -2.68 -3.59
C ALA A 62 -2.02 -2.16 -3.72
N SER A 63 -2.46 -1.39 -2.74
CA SER A 63 -3.84 -0.90 -2.68
C SER A 63 -3.87 0.59 -2.45
N THR A 64 -4.94 1.22 -2.93
CA THR A 64 -5.30 2.58 -2.57
C THR A 64 -6.59 2.58 -1.77
N SER A 65 -6.78 3.62 -0.96
CA SER A 65 -7.98 3.83 -0.16
C SER A 65 -8.21 5.32 0.05
N LEU A 66 -9.37 5.65 0.62
CA LEU A 66 -9.73 7.02 0.92
C LEU A 66 -8.69 7.65 1.86
N TYR A 67 -8.17 8.83 1.47
CA TYR A 67 -7.28 9.60 2.33
C TYR A 67 -8.08 10.37 3.38
N ARG A 68 -8.99 11.25 2.93
CA ARG A 68 -9.90 12.02 3.79
C ARG A 68 -11.19 12.29 3.04
N ALA A 69 -12.30 12.36 3.77
CA ALA A 69 -13.64 12.51 3.20
C ALA A 69 -13.96 13.90 2.63
N ARG A 70 -13.04 14.87 2.71
CA ARG A 70 -13.25 16.22 2.17
C ARG A 70 -13.05 16.24 0.66
N GLU A 71 -13.94 16.93 -0.05
CA GLU A 71 -13.93 17.01 -1.52
C GLU A 71 -12.62 17.54 -2.08
N CYS A 72 -11.98 18.50 -1.40
CA CYS A 72 -10.71 19.06 -1.83
C CYS A 72 -9.57 18.03 -1.88
N TYR A 73 -9.71 16.88 -1.22
CA TYR A 73 -8.73 15.81 -1.22
C TYR A 73 -9.14 14.60 -2.10
N SER A 74 -10.16 14.78 -2.94
CA SER A 74 -10.70 13.66 -3.74
C SER A 74 -9.70 12.99 -4.69
N GLY A 75 -8.66 13.70 -5.10
CA GLY A 75 -7.58 13.18 -5.93
C GLY A 75 -6.36 12.69 -5.17
N VAL A 76 -6.41 12.69 -3.83
CA VAL A 76 -5.36 12.12 -2.97
C VAL A 76 -5.82 10.74 -2.51
N ALA A 77 -4.99 9.72 -2.67
CA ALA A 77 -5.27 8.39 -2.16
C ALA A 77 -4.19 7.94 -1.18
N GLU A 78 -4.61 7.29 -0.12
CA GLU A 78 -3.71 6.55 0.76
C GLU A 78 -3.33 5.24 0.08
N PHE A 79 -2.08 4.79 0.25
CA PHE A 79 -1.65 3.53 -0.36
C PHE A 79 -0.94 2.62 0.64
N SER A 80 -0.92 1.34 0.30
CA SER A 80 -0.19 0.31 1.03
C SER A 80 0.39 -0.69 0.05
N VAL A 81 1.48 -1.34 0.42
CA VAL A 81 2.09 -2.44 -0.34
C VAL A 81 2.48 -3.56 0.60
N TYR A 82 2.15 -4.78 0.21
CA TYR A 82 2.44 -5.98 0.99
C TYR A 82 2.93 -7.09 0.06
N VAL A 83 3.96 -7.79 0.51
CA VAL A 83 4.55 -8.94 -0.22
C VAL A 83 4.42 -10.17 0.67
N ALA A 84 4.00 -11.28 0.09
CA ALA A 84 3.96 -12.57 0.78
C ALA A 84 5.33 -12.87 1.38
N ARG A 85 5.35 -13.33 2.63
CA ARG A 85 6.58 -13.49 3.41
C ARG A 85 7.68 -14.24 2.66
N GLN A 86 7.32 -15.33 1.98
CA GLN A 86 8.27 -16.16 1.24
C GLN A 86 8.78 -15.52 -0.06
N HIS A 87 8.20 -14.40 -0.48
CA HIS A 87 8.53 -13.73 -1.75
C HIS A 87 9.17 -12.36 -1.56
N ARG A 88 9.46 -11.97 -0.31
CA ARG A 88 10.10 -10.68 -0.01
C ARG A 88 11.53 -10.63 -0.52
N GLY A 89 12.01 -9.44 -0.86
CA GLY A 89 13.37 -9.22 -1.34
C GLY A 89 13.61 -9.66 -2.79
N ARG A 90 12.55 -9.93 -3.57
CA ARG A 90 12.66 -10.41 -4.96
C ARG A 90 12.12 -9.41 -5.99
N GLY A 91 11.78 -8.20 -5.58
CA GLY A 91 11.30 -7.14 -6.46
C GLY A 91 9.78 -7.10 -6.66
N ALA A 92 9.00 -7.97 -6.01
CA ALA A 92 7.54 -7.98 -6.16
C ALA A 92 6.88 -6.69 -5.66
N GLY A 93 7.37 -6.13 -4.56
CA GLY A 93 6.88 -4.86 -4.03
C GLY A 93 7.11 -3.69 -4.99
N ARG A 94 8.25 -3.66 -5.66
CA ARG A 94 8.56 -2.66 -6.70
C ARG A 94 7.57 -2.76 -7.85
N LEU A 95 7.32 -3.96 -8.37
CA LEU A 95 6.38 -4.17 -9.46
C LEU A 95 4.96 -3.76 -9.05
N ALA A 96 4.53 -4.10 -7.85
CA ALA A 96 3.22 -3.71 -7.33
C ALA A 96 3.08 -2.19 -7.27
N LEU A 97 4.07 -1.48 -6.74
CA LEU A 97 4.03 -0.02 -6.63
C LEU A 97 4.08 0.66 -7.99
N GLN A 98 4.90 0.18 -8.92
CA GLN A 98 4.94 0.71 -10.29
C GLN A 98 3.57 0.58 -10.98
N MET A 99 2.93 -0.57 -10.85
CA MET A 99 1.59 -0.79 -11.40
C MET A 99 0.55 0.08 -10.69
N LEU A 100 0.67 0.25 -9.37
CA LEU A 100 -0.26 1.10 -8.60
C LEU A 100 -0.20 2.56 -9.05
N ILE A 101 0.99 3.10 -9.29
CA ILE A 101 1.16 4.47 -9.79
C ILE A 101 0.44 4.63 -11.13
N GLN A 102 0.60 3.67 -12.05
CA GLN A 102 -0.07 3.69 -13.34
C GLN A 102 -1.60 3.62 -13.19
N ALA A 103 -2.08 2.71 -12.36
CA ALA A 103 -3.51 2.55 -12.10
C ALA A 103 -4.12 3.80 -11.44
N ALA A 104 -3.44 4.37 -10.48
CA ALA A 104 -3.87 5.61 -9.82
C ALA A 104 -3.94 6.78 -10.81
N ARG A 105 -2.96 6.88 -11.70
CA ARG A 105 -2.97 7.89 -12.77
C ARG A 105 -4.20 7.73 -13.66
N GLN A 106 -4.50 6.51 -14.10
CA GLN A 106 -5.66 6.22 -14.95
C GLN A 106 -6.98 6.51 -14.28
N HIS A 107 -7.03 6.38 -12.94
CA HIS A 107 -8.22 6.67 -12.14
C HIS A 107 -8.34 8.16 -11.74
N GLY A 108 -7.43 9.02 -12.21
CA GLY A 108 -7.51 10.46 -12.01
C GLY A 108 -6.91 10.98 -10.70
N PHE A 109 -6.27 10.15 -9.92
CA PHE A 109 -5.59 10.60 -8.71
C PHE A 109 -4.36 11.44 -9.06
N TRP A 110 -4.10 12.50 -8.28
CA TRP A 110 -2.93 13.35 -8.47
C TRP A 110 -1.85 13.14 -7.42
N LYS A 111 -2.15 12.39 -6.34
CA LYS A 111 -1.20 12.18 -5.25
C LYS A 111 -1.45 10.87 -4.54
N LEU A 112 -0.38 10.16 -4.24
CA LEU A 112 -0.37 9.00 -3.34
C LEU A 112 0.36 9.39 -2.06
N VAL A 113 -0.20 9.02 -0.91
CA VAL A 113 0.40 9.27 0.41
C VAL A 113 0.37 8.00 1.25
N SER A 114 1.35 7.84 2.11
CA SER A 114 1.34 6.77 3.12
C SER A 114 2.19 7.15 4.32
N ARG A 115 2.11 6.32 5.34
CA ARG A 115 2.90 6.40 6.56
C ARG A 115 3.71 5.12 6.71
N VAL A 116 5.00 5.26 6.94
CA VAL A 116 5.93 4.14 7.03
C VAL A 116 6.66 4.24 8.36
N PHE A 117 6.80 3.13 9.09
CA PHE A 117 7.60 3.15 10.31
C PHE A 117 9.03 3.62 10.01
N VAL A 118 9.55 4.50 10.86
CA VAL A 118 10.91 5.04 10.70
C VAL A 118 11.94 3.92 10.59
N GLU A 119 11.75 2.82 11.31
CA GLU A 119 12.64 1.67 11.34
C GLU A 119 12.55 0.77 10.09
N ASN A 120 11.51 0.94 9.27
CA ASN A 120 11.31 0.12 8.07
C ASN A 120 12.19 0.63 6.93
N ALA A 121 13.49 0.38 7.05
CA ALA A 121 14.51 0.85 6.10
C ALA A 121 14.27 0.31 4.68
N ALA A 122 13.85 -0.94 4.56
CA ALA A 122 13.62 -1.58 3.26
C ALA A 122 12.49 -0.89 2.49
N SER A 123 11.38 -0.61 3.16
CA SER A 123 10.24 0.10 2.55
C SER A 123 10.62 1.54 2.17
N ARG A 124 11.32 2.25 3.05
CA ARG A 124 11.76 3.62 2.79
C ARG A 124 12.68 3.68 1.57
N ALA A 125 13.65 2.77 1.47
CA ALA A 125 14.58 2.70 0.34
C ALA A 125 13.83 2.39 -0.98
N LEU A 126 12.89 1.44 -0.94
CA LEU A 126 12.09 1.10 -2.10
C LEU A 126 11.27 2.31 -2.60
N LEU A 127 10.57 2.98 -1.72
CA LEU A 127 9.75 4.15 -2.06
C LEU A 127 10.62 5.29 -2.60
N HIS A 128 11.73 5.58 -1.96
CA HIS A 128 12.67 6.59 -2.45
C HIS A 128 13.16 6.28 -3.88
N SER A 129 13.50 5.02 -4.14
CA SER A 129 13.97 4.59 -5.47
C SER A 129 12.91 4.72 -6.58
N LEU A 130 11.63 4.79 -6.21
CA LEU A 130 10.50 4.97 -7.13
C LEU A 130 10.06 6.44 -7.26
N GLY A 131 10.73 7.37 -6.59
CA GLY A 131 10.45 8.79 -6.66
C GLY A 131 9.52 9.34 -5.58
N PHE A 132 9.19 8.56 -4.56
CA PHE A 132 8.47 9.05 -3.40
C PHE A 132 9.35 9.96 -2.56
N ARG A 133 8.76 11.05 -2.03
CA ARG A 133 9.43 12.01 -1.16
C ARG A 133 9.04 11.76 0.29
N GLU A 134 10.00 11.80 1.19
CA GLU A 134 9.73 11.83 2.63
C GLU A 134 9.41 13.26 3.03
N ALA A 135 8.14 13.52 3.38
CA ALA A 135 7.65 14.86 3.70
C ALA A 135 7.95 15.28 5.14
N GLY A 136 8.13 14.34 6.04
CA GLY A 136 8.40 14.61 7.44
C GLY A 136 8.17 13.39 8.31
N VAL A 137 8.38 13.58 9.62
CA VAL A 137 8.19 12.53 10.62
C VAL A 137 7.13 12.96 11.62
N TYR A 138 6.15 12.10 11.85
CA TYR A 138 5.22 12.24 12.98
C TYR A 138 5.77 11.44 14.16
N ARG A 139 6.09 12.13 15.24
CA ARG A 139 6.63 11.50 16.45
C ARG A 139 5.49 10.93 17.29
N ARG A 140 5.71 9.72 17.85
CA ARG A 140 4.75 9.06 18.73
C ARG A 140 3.34 9.09 18.16
N HIS A 141 3.23 8.67 16.91
CA HIS A 141 1.99 8.81 16.15
C HIS A 141 0.91 7.84 16.63
N ALA A 142 1.31 6.61 16.98
CA ALA A 142 0.45 5.62 17.60
C ALA A 142 1.30 4.57 18.35
N LYS A 143 0.63 3.72 19.09
CA LYS A 143 1.27 2.59 19.77
C LYS A 143 1.07 1.31 18.99
N LEU A 144 2.11 0.47 18.97
CA LEU A 144 2.05 -0.90 18.54
C LEU A 144 2.60 -1.78 19.65
N ASP A 145 1.79 -2.73 20.15
CA ASP A 145 2.15 -3.60 21.27
C ASP A 145 2.68 -2.81 22.49
N GLY A 146 2.03 -1.68 22.81
CA GLY A 146 2.35 -0.84 23.95
C GLY A 146 3.52 0.12 23.75
N GLU A 147 4.21 0.08 22.62
CA GLU A 147 5.34 0.97 22.31
C GLU A 147 4.95 2.07 21.33
N TRP A 148 5.35 3.30 21.62
CA TRP A 148 5.18 4.43 20.72
C TRP A 148 6.03 4.25 19.46
N ARG A 149 5.45 4.55 18.31
CA ARG A 149 6.13 4.50 17.02
C ARG A 149 6.06 5.84 16.31
N ASP A 150 7.20 6.23 15.74
CA ASP A 150 7.29 7.35 14.81
C ASP A 150 7.04 6.84 13.39
N VAL A 151 6.41 7.67 12.57
CA VAL A 151 6.16 7.34 11.16
C VAL A 151 6.70 8.44 10.25
N VAL A 152 7.24 8.01 9.12
CA VAL A 152 7.61 8.90 8.01
C VAL A 152 6.41 9.05 7.10
N ILE A 153 6.06 10.28 6.78
CA ILE A 153 5.05 10.57 5.76
C ILE A 153 5.73 10.58 4.41
N VAL A 154 5.25 9.76 3.49
CA VAL A 154 5.75 9.67 2.12
C VAL A 154 4.67 10.10 1.14
N GLU A 155 5.08 10.75 0.06
CA GLU A 155 4.17 11.21 -0.99
C GLU A 155 4.77 11.03 -2.38
N TYR A 156 3.89 10.84 -3.36
CA TYR A 156 4.23 10.80 -4.77
C TYR A 156 3.22 11.65 -5.54
N LEU A 157 3.70 12.65 -6.27
CA LEU A 157 2.85 13.49 -7.14
C LEU A 157 2.74 12.84 -8.51
N ILE A 158 1.50 12.63 -8.96
CA ILE A 158 1.21 12.15 -10.31
C ILE A 158 1.02 13.38 -11.18
N ALA A 159 2.13 13.86 -11.74
CA ALA A 159 2.22 15.17 -12.41
C ALA A 159 1.22 15.32 -13.55
N GLU A 160 0.91 14.24 -14.27
CA GLU A 160 -0.03 14.24 -15.40
C GLU A 160 -1.44 14.65 -14.99
N ASN A 161 -1.80 14.47 -13.73
CA ASN A 161 -3.13 14.80 -13.21
C ASN A 161 -3.17 16.11 -12.40
N LEU A 162 -2.04 16.80 -12.32
CA LEU A 162 -1.94 18.13 -11.71
C LEU A 162 -2.26 19.19 -12.79
N ILE A 163 -3.54 19.52 -12.92
CA ILE A 163 -4.04 20.49 -13.91
C ILE A 163 -4.81 21.63 -13.24
#